data_bb027fddf03fe38925f5ffcab336621e
#
_entry.id   bb027fddf03fe38925f5ffcab336621e
#
_cell.length_a   1.000
_cell.length_b   1.000
_cell.length_c   1.000
_cell.angle_alpha   90.00
_cell.angle_beta   90.00
_cell.angle_gamma   90.00
#
_symmetry.space_group_name_H-M   'P 1'
#
loop_
_entity.id
_entity.type
_entity.pdbx_description
1 polymer ?
#
loop_
_entity_poly.entity_id
_entity_poly.type
_entity_poly.pdbx_seq_one_letter_code
_entity_poly.pdbx_strand_id
1 'polypeptide(L)'
;KSKYGVQIIGLDDGYFVNGVTLRNCHFTGVEKGNSITGKVHNIDTTGVFINNNIPYSLRMALSEMKRTPQSCLLDFSSKPKWSYVMGIELEAILDTYLRYGGDDIRRYCQDYVDTMITADGKIRGYKYDDFNLDNVRTGHFIARMHQLAPSTRTQAAISTLLDQLDCQPRTVTDSIYWHKAIYSHQVWLDGIFMGLPFRTLAASMTDKDGMEHDSKANRIYDDAINQIT
;
A
#
# COMPACT_ATOMS: atom_id res chain seq x y z
N LYS A 1 -29.77 13.25 -21.07
CA LYS A 1 -29.56 13.22 -19.61
C LYS A 1 -30.14 11.92 -19.06
N SER A 2 -29.39 11.22 -18.22
CA SER A 2 -29.87 10.02 -17.52
C SER A 2 -30.50 10.41 -16.19
N LYS A 3 -31.58 9.71 -15.78
CA LYS A 3 -32.20 9.93 -14.48
C LYS A 3 -31.29 9.46 -13.34
N TYR A 4 -30.63 8.31 -13.50
CA TYR A 4 -29.70 7.71 -12.53
C TYR A 4 -28.34 7.44 -13.19
N GLY A 5 -27.27 7.47 -12.36
CA GLY A 5 -25.96 6.99 -12.75
C GLY A 5 -25.96 5.47 -12.88
N VAL A 6 -26.37 4.82 -11.80
CA VAL A 6 -26.56 3.37 -11.71
C VAL A 6 -27.96 3.09 -11.18
N GLN A 7 -28.66 2.14 -11.77
CA GLN A 7 -29.93 1.63 -11.26
C GLN A 7 -29.85 0.11 -11.11
N ILE A 8 -30.05 -0.39 -9.90
CA ILE A 8 -30.08 -1.81 -9.57
C ILE A 8 -31.41 -2.09 -8.89
N ILE A 9 -32.19 -3.03 -9.45
CA ILE A 9 -33.52 -3.39 -8.96
C ILE A 9 -33.56 -4.89 -8.73
N GLY A 10 -33.71 -5.33 -7.49
CA GLY A 10 -34.04 -6.71 -7.15
C GLY A 10 -35.55 -6.89 -7.18
N LEU A 11 -36.02 -7.97 -7.80
CA LEU A 11 -37.47 -8.29 -7.87
C LEU A 11 -37.89 -9.14 -6.68
N ASP A 12 -39.20 -9.07 -6.35
CA ASP A 12 -39.73 -9.74 -5.15
C ASP A 12 -39.99 -11.25 -5.34
N ASP A 13 -40.11 -11.74 -6.54
CA ASP A 13 -40.54 -13.12 -6.87
C ASP A 13 -39.35 -14.13 -6.94
N GLY A 14 -38.45 -14.05 -5.96
CA GLY A 14 -37.31 -14.96 -5.90
C GLY A 14 -36.06 -14.52 -6.73
N TYR A 15 -36.20 -13.46 -7.51
CA TYR A 15 -35.08 -12.88 -8.26
C TYR A 15 -34.42 -11.76 -7.46
N PHE A 16 -33.23 -12.01 -6.98
CA PHE A 16 -32.43 -11.02 -6.25
C PHE A 16 -31.13 -10.72 -6.98
N VAL A 17 -30.59 -9.52 -6.73
CA VAL A 17 -29.27 -9.10 -7.23
C VAL A 17 -28.27 -9.22 -6.08
N ASN A 18 -27.20 -9.95 -6.30
CA ASN A 18 -26.16 -10.18 -5.30
C ASN A 18 -24.75 -10.07 -5.90
N GLY A 19 -23.84 -9.48 -5.12
CA GLY A 19 -22.42 -9.46 -5.46
C GLY A 19 -22.05 -8.51 -6.60
N VAL A 20 -22.71 -7.36 -6.73
CA VAL A 20 -22.35 -6.36 -7.75
C VAL A 20 -21.36 -5.35 -7.17
N THR A 21 -20.19 -5.25 -7.77
CA THR A 21 -19.18 -4.25 -7.46
C THR A 21 -18.90 -3.37 -8.68
N LEU A 22 -19.03 -2.07 -8.53
CA LEU A 22 -18.78 -1.08 -9.58
C LEU A 22 -17.54 -0.25 -9.21
N ARG A 23 -16.56 -0.23 -10.11
CA ARG A 23 -15.29 0.45 -9.90
C ARG A 23 -15.01 1.46 -11.01
N ASN A 24 -14.46 2.61 -10.65
CA ASN A 24 -14.01 3.66 -11.56
C ASN A 24 -15.05 4.08 -12.61
N CYS A 25 -16.31 4.18 -12.20
CA CYS A 25 -17.42 4.58 -13.06
C CYS A 25 -17.71 6.08 -12.88
N HIS A 26 -17.61 6.84 -13.95
CA HIS A 26 -17.85 8.29 -13.94
C HIS A 26 -19.08 8.60 -14.82
N PHE A 27 -20.10 9.21 -14.22
CA PHE A 27 -21.31 9.61 -14.90
C PHE A 27 -21.51 11.12 -14.80
N THR A 28 -21.74 11.80 -15.93
CA THR A 28 -22.05 13.23 -15.98
C THR A 28 -23.46 13.48 -16.51
N GLY A 29 -24.05 14.60 -16.15
CA GLY A 29 -25.40 14.96 -16.58
C GLY A 29 -26.50 14.07 -15.98
N VAL A 30 -26.25 13.48 -14.82
CA VAL A 30 -27.20 12.65 -14.07
C VAL A 30 -28.11 13.55 -13.22
N GLU A 31 -29.42 13.31 -13.24
CA GLU A 31 -30.39 14.10 -12.49
C GLU A 31 -30.46 13.68 -11.02
N LYS A 32 -30.42 12.38 -10.77
CA LYS A 32 -30.45 11.77 -9.43
C LYS A 32 -29.24 10.86 -9.26
N GLY A 33 -28.86 10.61 -8.02
CA GLY A 33 -27.74 9.71 -7.71
C GLY A 33 -27.95 8.27 -8.17
N ASN A 34 -27.34 7.32 -7.47
CA ASN A 34 -27.59 5.89 -7.70
C ASN A 34 -28.95 5.49 -7.13
N SER A 35 -29.61 4.52 -7.76
CA SER A 35 -30.88 3.93 -7.29
C SER A 35 -30.67 2.44 -7.08
N ILE A 36 -30.79 1.98 -5.84
CA ILE A 36 -30.68 0.57 -5.45
C ILE A 36 -31.96 0.23 -4.69
N THR A 37 -32.77 -0.67 -5.23
CA THR A 37 -34.10 -0.99 -4.68
C THR A 37 -34.43 -2.46 -4.78
N GLY A 38 -35.38 -2.93 -3.96
CA GLY A 38 -35.83 -4.33 -3.94
C GLY A 38 -34.85 -5.27 -3.21
N LYS A 39 -34.90 -6.56 -3.52
CA LYS A 39 -34.03 -7.58 -2.91
C LYS A 39 -32.64 -7.54 -3.50
N VAL A 40 -31.74 -6.78 -2.88
CA VAL A 40 -30.35 -6.61 -3.27
C VAL A 40 -29.42 -6.91 -2.11
N HIS A 41 -28.30 -7.61 -2.38
CA HIS A 41 -27.30 -7.97 -1.38
C HIS A 41 -25.89 -7.71 -1.93
N ASN A 42 -24.94 -7.34 -1.04
CA ASN A 42 -23.54 -7.18 -1.40
C ASN A 42 -23.30 -6.27 -2.61
N ILE A 43 -23.93 -5.09 -2.61
CA ILE A 43 -23.77 -4.09 -3.67
C ILE A 43 -22.75 -3.04 -3.22
N ASP A 44 -21.66 -2.93 -3.95
CA ASP A 44 -20.62 -1.91 -3.74
C ASP A 44 -20.60 -0.93 -4.91
N THR A 45 -20.97 0.32 -4.63
CA THR A 45 -20.94 1.44 -5.58
C THR A 45 -19.94 2.53 -5.17
N THR A 46 -19.00 2.24 -4.29
CA THR A 46 -18.00 3.23 -3.82
C THR A 46 -17.14 3.77 -4.94
N GLY A 47 -16.96 3.02 -6.02
CA GLY A 47 -16.25 3.44 -7.23
C GLY A 47 -17.12 4.16 -8.27
N VAL A 48 -18.36 4.58 -7.92
CA VAL A 48 -19.26 5.30 -8.82
C VAL A 48 -19.29 6.79 -8.47
N PHE A 49 -18.85 7.63 -9.40
CA PHE A 49 -18.78 9.08 -9.23
C PHE A 49 -19.77 9.76 -10.16
N ILE A 50 -20.60 10.65 -9.61
CA ILE A 50 -21.70 11.32 -10.29
C ILE A 50 -21.48 12.83 -10.30
N ASN A 51 -21.65 13.44 -11.48
CA ASN A 51 -21.55 14.89 -11.67
C ASN A 51 -20.26 15.50 -11.08
N ASN A 52 -19.11 14.85 -11.33
CA ASN A 52 -17.80 15.27 -10.86
C ASN A 52 -17.62 15.33 -9.31
N ASN A 53 -18.49 14.68 -8.57
CA ASN A 53 -18.32 14.53 -7.11
C ASN A 53 -17.24 13.49 -6.79
N ILE A 54 -16.01 13.78 -7.17
CA ILE A 54 -14.84 12.91 -6.95
C ILE A 54 -14.30 13.20 -5.55
N PRO A 55 -14.09 12.17 -4.71
CA PRO A 55 -13.50 12.33 -3.38
C PRO A 55 -12.15 13.05 -3.41
N TYR A 56 -11.87 13.86 -2.39
CA TYR A 56 -10.62 14.63 -2.33
C TYR A 56 -9.37 13.75 -2.43
N SER A 57 -9.35 12.59 -1.75
CA SER A 57 -8.23 11.64 -1.82
C SER A 57 -7.96 11.17 -3.24
N LEU A 58 -9.00 10.79 -3.99
CA LEU A 58 -8.86 10.39 -5.38
C LEU A 58 -8.44 11.57 -6.27
N ARG A 59 -8.99 12.77 -6.04
CA ARG A 59 -8.57 13.98 -6.76
C ARG A 59 -7.10 14.30 -6.54
N MET A 60 -6.60 14.15 -5.32
CA MET A 60 -5.20 14.35 -4.99
C MET A 60 -4.31 13.33 -5.70
N ALA A 61 -4.65 12.04 -5.64
CA ALA A 61 -3.91 10.99 -6.33
C ALA A 61 -3.85 11.23 -7.85
N LEU A 62 -4.99 11.51 -8.49
CA LEU A 62 -5.05 11.79 -9.93
C LEU A 62 -4.30 13.06 -10.31
N SER A 63 -4.32 14.09 -9.45
CA SER A 63 -3.57 15.32 -9.66
C SER A 63 -2.07 15.09 -9.60
N GLU A 64 -1.61 14.26 -8.63
CA GLU A 64 -0.21 13.89 -8.51
C GLU A 64 0.26 13.07 -9.70
N MET A 65 -0.47 12.04 -10.08
CA MET A 65 -0.18 11.22 -11.27
C MET A 65 -0.10 12.06 -12.56
N LYS A 66 -0.95 13.09 -12.68
CA LYS A 66 -0.92 14.01 -13.80
C LYS A 66 0.31 14.92 -13.75
N ARG A 67 0.69 15.40 -12.57
CA ARG A 67 1.87 16.26 -12.37
C ARG A 67 3.15 15.48 -12.60
N THR A 68 3.21 14.25 -12.08
CA THR A 68 4.38 13.35 -12.14
C THR A 68 4.00 12.04 -12.82
N PRO A 69 3.93 11.99 -14.17
CA PRO A 69 3.49 10.78 -14.89
C PRO A 69 4.36 9.54 -14.67
N GLN A 70 5.62 9.72 -14.28
CA GLN A 70 6.54 8.63 -13.94
C GLN A 70 6.61 8.49 -12.42
N SER A 71 6.04 7.43 -11.87
CA SER A 71 5.94 7.21 -10.42
C SER A 71 7.28 7.20 -9.69
N CYS A 72 8.35 6.82 -10.37
CA CYS A 72 9.72 6.84 -9.81
C CYS A 72 10.33 8.25 -9.68
N LEU A 73 9.65 9.29 -10.17
CA LEU A 73 10.05 10.70 -10.09
C LEU A 73 9.18 11.53 -9.11
N LEU A 74 8.37 10.89 -8.31
CA LEU A 74 7.63 11.54 -7.21
C LEU A 74 8.59 12.38 -6.33
N ASP A 75 8.05 13.19 -5.42
CA ASP A 75 8.85 14.06 -4.54
C ASP A 75 9.79 15.00 -5.32
N PHE A 76 9.32 15.51 -6.47
CA PHE A 76 10.08 16.41 -7.35
C PHE A 76 11.47 15.86 -7.75
N SER A 77 11.62 14.56 -7.78
CA SER A 77 12.90 13.92 -8.12
C SER A 77 13.21 14.04 -9.61
N SER A 78 14.45 14.35 -9.94
CA SER A 78 14.91 14.40 -11.33
C SER A 78 15.39 13.05 -11.88
N LYS A 79 15.46 12.02 -11.03
CA LYS A 79 15.88 10.65 -11.38
C LYS A 79 15.17 9.64 -10.49
N PRO A 80 15.04 8.38 -10.95
CA PRO A 80 14.47 7.32 -10.13
C PRO A 80 15.13 7.24 -8.75
N LYS A 81 14.31 7.23 -7.69
CA LYS A 81 14.76 7.34 -6.31
C LYS A 81 14.06 6.32 -5.42
N TRP A 82 14.84 5.67 -4.57
CA TRP A 82 14.35 4.88 -3.45
C TRP A 82 14.41 5.72 -2.19
N SER A 83 13.27 6.07 -1.60
CA SER A 83 13.21 6.84 -0.35
C SER A 83 11.87 6.64 0.34
N TYR A 84 11.80 6.92 1.65
CA TYR A 84 10.58 6.83 2.44
C TYR A 84 9.45 7.70 1.88
N VAL A 85 9.77 8.89 1.35
CA VAL A 85 8.76 9.80 0.76
C VAL A 85 8.02 9.12 -0.37
N MET A 86 8.76 8.49 -1.31
CA MET A 86 8.18 7.70 -2.40
C MET A 86 7.24 6.60 -1.88
N GLY A 87 7.68 5.88 -0.84
CA GLY A 87 6.89 4.83 -0.22
C GLY A 87 5.57 5.34 0.35
N ILE A 88 5.59 6.46 1.06
CA ILE A 88 4.40 7.06 1.68
C ILE A 88 3.43 7.59 0.61
N GLU A 89 3.93 8.32 -0.38
CA GLU A 89 3.10 8.85 -1.47
C GLU A 89 2.46 7.73 -2.29
N LEU A 90 3.22 6.69 -2.65
CA LEU A 90 2.71 5.55 -3.39
C LEU A 90 1.69 4.73 -2.59
N GLU A 91 1.85 4.62 -1.28
CA GLU A 91 0.82 4.00 -0.43
C GLU A 91 -0.48 4.78 -0.43
N ALA A 92 -0.41 6.10 -0.31
CA ALA A 92 -1.60 6.94 -0.37
C ALA A 92 -2.32 6.80 -1.74
N ILE A 93 -1.56 6.71 -2.83
CA ILE A 93 -2.10 6.45 -4.18
C ILE A 93 -2.69 5.04 -4.26
N LEU A 94 -2.00 4.03 -3.73
CA LEU A 94 -2.47 2.65 -3.68
C LEU A 94 -3.78 2.51 -2.88
N ASP A 95 -3.91 3.23 -1.76
CA ASP A 95 -5.14 3.26 -0.97
C ASP A 95 -6.33 3.80 -1.76
N THR A 96 -6.11 4.77 -2.64
CA THR A 96 -7.18 5.25 -3.53
C THR A 96 -7.58 4.17 -4.55
N TYR A 97 -6.62 3.41 -5.09
CA TYR A 97 -6.93 2.26 -5.94
C TYR A 97 -7.74 1.20 -5.19
N LEU A 98 -7.30 0.82 -3.99
CA LEU A 98 -7.98 -0.21 -3.20
C LEU A 98 -9.41 0.18 -2.84
N ARG A 99 -9.65 1.48 -2.64
CA ARG A 99 -10.97 1.99 -2.28
C ARG A 99 -11.87 2.23 -3.49
N TYR A 100 -11.35 2.80 -4.57
CA TYR A 100 -12.17 3.32 -5.68
C TYR A 100 -11.97 2.54 -6.98
N GLY A 101 -10.92 1.74 -7.08
CA GLY A 101 -10.50 1.10 -8.33
C GLY A 101 -9.68 2.05 -9.21
N GLY A 102 -9.54 1.68 -10.49
CA GLY A 102 -8.81 2.44 -11.50
C GLY A 102 -7.52 1.73 -11.93
N ASP A 103 -7.54 1.13 -13.13
CA ASP A 103 -6.39 0.39 -13.67
C ASP A 103 -5.19 1.29 -13.94
N ASP A 104 -5.41 2.57 -14.21
CA ASP A 104 -4.39 3.59 -14.36
C ASP A 104 -3.64 3.85 -13.05
N ILE A 105 -4.36 3.91 -11.92
CA ILE A 105 -3.76 4.06 -10.59
C ILE A 105 -2.92 2.82 -10.24
N ARG A 106 -3.47 1.63 -10.49
CA ARG A 106 -2.76 0.38 -10.25
C ARG A 106 -1.49 0.28 -11.10
N ARG A 107 -1.58 0.62 -12.40
CA ARG A 107 -0.40 0.63 -13.28
C ARG A 107 0.65 1.63 -12.81
N TYR A 108 0.25 2.81 -12.38
CA TYR A 108 1.16 3.82 -11.84
C TYR A 108 1.97 3.28 -10.63
N CYS A 109 1.30 2.59 -9.70
CA CYS A 109 1.97 1.92 -8.59
C CYS A 109 2.91 0.79 -9.07
N GLN A 110 2.46 0.01 -10.07
CA GLN A 110 3.25 -1.08 -10.64
C GLN A 110 4.50 -0.58 -11.37
N ASP A 111 4.41 0.54 -12.09
CA ASP A 111 5.54 1.15 -12.80
C ASP A 111 6.70 1.53 -11.86
N TYR A 112 6.39 1.94 -10.63
CA TYR A 112 7.43 2.14 -9.61
C TYR A 112 8.13 0.84 -9.25
N VAL A 113 7.38 -0.22 -8.99
CA VAL A 113 7.94 -1.55 -8.69
C VAL A 113 8.83 -2.01 -9.85
N ASP A 114 8.35 -1.88 -11.09
CA ASP A 114 9.06 -2.30 -12.30
C ASP A 114 10.35 -1.51 -12.54
N THR A 115 10.35 -0.23 -12.17
CA THR A 115 11.52 0.64 -12.29
C THR A 115 12.54 0.39 -11.18
N MET A 116 12.07 0.23 -9.94
CA MET A 116 12.98 0.22 -8.78
C MET A 116 13.47 -1.16 -8.38
N ILE A 117 12.75 -2.22 -8.77
CA ILE A 117 13.14 -3.60 -8.44
C ILE A 117 13.56 -4.35 -9.72
N THR A 118 14.79 -4.76 -9.76
CA THR A 118 15.35 -5.50 -10.90
C THR A 118 14.75 -6.92 -11.00
N ALA A 119 14.97 -7.59 -12.11
CA ALA A 119 14.46 -8.96 -12.33
C ALA A 119 14.99 -9.96 -11.29
N ASP A 120 16.23 -9.75 -10.80
CA ASP A 120 16.86 -10.55 -9.74
C ASP A 120 16.51 -10.07 -8.30
N GLY A 121 15.58 -9.11 -8.17
CA GLY A 121 15.08 -8.64 -6.89
C GLY A 121 15.94 -7.58 -6.19
N LYS A 122 16.99 -7.06 -6.84
CA LYS A 122 17.78 -5.96 -6.26
C LYS A 122 16.99 -4.65 -6.31
N ILE A 123 17.14 -3.86 -5.26
CA ILE A 123 16.50 -2.55 -5.13
C ILE A 123 17.46 -1.47 -5.60
N ARG A 124 17.07 -0.71 -6.64
CA ARG A 124 17.91 0.37 -7.18
C ARG A 124 18.04 1.52 -6.18
N GLY A 125 19.27 1.94 -5.92
CA GLY A 125 19.58 3.05 -5.01
C GLY A 125 19.47 2.73 -3.53
N TYR A 126 19.09 1.50 -3.16
CA TYR A 126 19.12 1.03 -1.80
C TYR A 126 20.53 0.61 -1.39
N LYS A 127 20.89 0.92 -0.14
CA LYS A 127 22.19 0.57 0.45
C LYS A 127 21.94 -0.14 1.78
N TYR A 128 22.21 -1.42 1.79
CA TYR A 128 21.99 -2.28 2.95
C TYR A 128 22.83 -1.82 4.18
N ASP A 129 24.11 -1.55 3.97
CA ASP A 129 25.07 -1.24 5.03
C ASP A 129 24.85 0.12 5.69
N ASP A 130 24.00 0.98 5.13
CA ASP A 130 23.60 2.23 5.79
C ASP A 130 22.76 1.98 7.04
N PHE A 131 22.16 0.78 7.18
CA PHE A 131 21.24 0.44 8.26
C PHE A 131 20.31 1.61 8.58
N ASN A 132 19.66 2.11 7.55
CA ASN A 132 18.81 3.30 7.62
C ASN A 132 17.34 2.88 7.56
N LEU A 133 16.60 3.12 8.65
CA LEU A 133 15.16 2.78 8.72
C LEU A 133 14.33 3.52 7.69
N ASP A 134 14.71 4.73 7.28
CA ASP A 134 14.01 5.46 6.20
C ASP A 134 13.98 4.64 4.91
N ASN A 135 15.06 3.91 4.61
CA ASN A 135 15.16 3.09 3.41
C ASN A 135 14.27 1.83 3.47
N VAL A 136 13.83 1.44 4.66
CA VAL A 136 12.92 0.29 4.86
C VAL A 136 11.46 0.68 4.60
N ARG A 137 11.09 1.94 4.83
CA ARG A 137 9.69 2.39 4.77
C ARG A 137 8.99 2.07 3.44
N THR A 138 9.69 2.23 2.33
CA THR A 138 9.17 1.89 1.00
C THR A 138 8.90 0.39 0.83
N GLY A 139 9.54 -0.45 1.64
CA GLY A 139 9.28 -1.89 1.70
C GLY A 139 7.83 -2.23 2.06
N HIS A 140 7.16 -1.40 2.87
CA HIS A 140 5.75 -1.59 3.20
C HIS A 140 4.86 -1.46 1.94
N PHE A 141 5.12 -0.45 1.12
CA PHE A 141 4.45 -0.33 -0.19
C PHE A 141 4.74 -1.55 -1.09
N ILE A 142 6.00 -2.00 -1.16
CA ILE A 142 6.37 -3.18 -1.96
C ILE A 142 5.66 -4.44 -1.46
N ALA A 143 5.55 -4.63 -0.15
CA ALA A 143 4.83 -5.77 0.44
C ALA A 143 3.34 -5.74 0.08
N ARG A 144 2.70 -4.58 0.12
CA ARG A 144 1.29 -4.41 -0.30
C ARG A 144 1.11 -4.67 -1.80
N MET A 145 2.03 -4.23 -2.64
CA MET A 145 2.03 -4.55 -4.07
C MET A 145 2.25 -6.04 -4.32
N HIS A 146 3.12 -6.70 -3.54
CA HIS A 146 3.33 -8.14 -3.60
C HIS A 146 2.05 -8.92 -3.23
N GLN A 147 1.28 -8.47 -2.24
CA GLN A 147 -0.02 -9.09 -1.92
C GLN A 147 -1.01 -9.03 -3.09
N LEU A 148 -0.99 -7.95 -3.88
CA LEU A 148 -1.86 -7.79 -5.05
C LEU A 148 -1.38 -8.57 -6.28
N ALA A 149 -0.07 -8.65 -6.47
CA ALA A 149 0.58 -9.30 -7.61
C ALA A 149 1.91 -9.96 -7.18
N PRO A 150 1.86 -11.15 -6.58
CA PRO A 150 3.06 -11.84 -6.10
C PRO A 150 4.07 -12.10 -7.21
N SER A 151 5.36 -11.87 -6.94
CA SER A 151 6.46 -12.20 -7.83
C SER A 151 7.74 -12.54 -7.08
N THR A 152 8.60 -13.34 -7.69
CA THR A 152 9.90 -13.72 -7.10
C THR A 152 10.81 -12.52 -6.84
N ARG A 153 10.77 -11.50 -7.71
CA ARG A 153 11.58 -10.29 -7.53
C ARG A 153 11.11 -9.44 -6.35
N THR A 154 9.80 -9.25 -6.17
CA THR A 154 9.28 -8.50 -5.02
C THR A 154 9.49 -9.28 -3.73
N GLN A 155 9.38 -10.61 -3.74
CA GLN A 155 9.72 -11.45 -2.61
C GLN A 155 11.19 -11.29 -2.20
N ALA A 156 12.12 -11.30 -3.17
CA ALA A 156 13.54 -11.11 -2.89
C ALA A 156 13.85 -9.73 -2.32
N ALA A 157 13.21 -8.67 -2.84
CA ALA A 157 13.35 -7.32 -2.30
C ALA A 157 12.83 -7.22 -0.86
N ILE A 158 11.67 -7.84 -0.56
CA ILE A 158 11.11 -7.92 0.80
C ILE A 158 12.08 -8.64 1.73
N SER A 159 12.64 -9.79 1.31
CA SER A 159 13.63 -10.53 2.10
C SER A 159 14.86 -9.68 2.42
N THR A 160 15.40 -8.95 1.45
CA THR A 160 16.55 -8.07 1.66
C THR A 160 16.27 -6.99 2.73
N LEU A 161 15.08 -6.40 2.73
CA LEU A 161 14.70 -5.38 3.72
C LEU A 161 14.43 -5.99 5.10
N LEU A 162 13.90 -7.20 5.16
CA LEU A 162 13.75 -7.94 6.42
C LEU A 162 15.11 -8.31 7.01
N ASP A 163 16.05 -8.77 6.19
CA ASP A 163 17.41 -9.08 6.61
C ASP A 163 18.11 -7.84 7.18
N GLN A 164 17.90 -6.64 6.58
CA GLN A 164 18.39 -5.40 7.19
C GLN A 164 17.79 -5.19 8.58
N LEU A 165 16.48 -5.35 8.77
CA LEU A 165 15.85 -5.17 10.08
C LEU A 165 16.30 -6.20 11.11
N ASP A 166 16.57 -7.43 10.69
CA ASP A 166 17.11 -8.47 11.58
C ASP A 166 18.55 -8.12 12.06
N CYS A 167 19.31 -7.42 11.20
CA CYS A 167 20.68 -6.95 11.49
C CYS A 167 20.76 -5.48 11.94
N GLN A 168 19.63 -4.76 12.02
CA GLN A 168 19.61 -3.34 12.41
C GLN A 168 20.27 -3.14 13.78
N PRO A 169 21.23 -2.23 13.92
CA PRO A 169 21.82 -1.92 15.23
C PRO A 169 20.74 -1.54 16.26
N ARG A 170 20.95 -1.98 17.50
CA ARG A 170 19.99 -1.79 18.61
C ARG A 170 20.66 -1.20 19.83
N THR A 171 19.86 -0.55 20.67
CA THR A 171 20.30 -0.13 22.02
C THR A 171 20.62 -1.36 22.86
N VAL A 172 21.59 -1.21 23.76
CA VAL A 172 22.05 -2.33 24.63
C VAL A 172 21.02 -2.66 25.71
N THR A 173 20.35 -1.65 26.25
CA THR A 173 19.44 -1.81 27.40
C THR A 173 18.09 -2.37 26.98
N ASP A 174 17.47 -1.74 25.96
CA ASP A 174 16.06 -1.98 25.63
C ASP A 174 15.88 -2.68 24.29
N SER A 175 16.99 -2.97 23.59
CA SER A 175 16.96 -3.62 22.25
C SER A 175 16.15 -2.87 21.19
N ILE A 176 16.08 -1.53 21.28
CA ILE A 176 15.37 -0.67 20.35
C ILE A 176 16.26 -0.36 19.15
N TYR A 177 15.71 -0.29 17.96
CA TYR A 177 16.44 0.04 16.74
C TYR A 177 17.09 1.42 16.79
N TRP A 178 18.35 1.52 16.41
CA TRP A 178 18.90 2.81 16.03
C TRP A 178 18.24 3.27 14.74
N HIS A 179 17.97 4.55 14.64
CA HIS A 179 17.35 5.09 13.43
C HIS A 179 18.24 4.91 12.19
N LYS A 180 19.55 5.12 12.33
CA LYS A 180 20.58 4.91 11.30
C LYS A 180 21.90 4.52 11.93
N ALA A 181 22.70 3.71 11.24
CA ALA A 181 24.03 3.34 11.75
C ALA A 181 24.93 4.54 12.03
N ILE A 182 24.85 5.59 11.19
CA ILE A 182 25.64 6.84 11.37
C ILE A 182 25.22 7.65 12.62
N TYR A 183 24.04 7.38 13.18
CA TYR A 183 23.54 8.02 14.40
C TYR A 183 23.52 7.00 15.55
N SER A 184 24.70 6.59 15.98
CA SER A 184 24.87 5.56 17.00
C SER A 184 24.04 5.85 18.24
N HIS A 185 23.31 4.84 18.72
CA HIS A 185 22.44 4.87 19.89
C HIS A 185 21.25 5.85 19.82
N GLN A 186 20.97 6.45 18.66
CA GLN A 186 19.82 7.34 18.54
C GLN A 186 18.57 6.57 18.12
N VAL A 187 17.56 6.65 18.96
CA VAL A 187 16.19 6.18 18.70
C VAL A 187 15.34 7.40 18.36
N TRP A 188 14.73 7.39 17.19
CA TRP A 188 13.83 8.44 16.75
C TRP A 188 12.41 7.91 16.70
N LEU A 189 11.45 8.73 17.12
CA LEU A 189 10.04 8.34 17.16
C LEU A 189 9.50 7.94 15.77
N ASP A 190 9.92 8.65 14.73
CA ASP A 190 9.56 8.31 13.35
C ASP A 190 10.19 6.99 12.86
N GLY A 191 11.32 6.56 13.44
CA GLY A 191 11.94 5.26 13.15
C GLY A 191 10.98 4.08 13.41
N ILE A 192 10.12 4.20 14.40
CA ILE A 192 9.05 3.24 14.68
C ILE A 192 8.15 3.11 13.44
N PHE A 193 7.69 4.21 12.90
CA PHE A 193 6.87 4.23 11.69
C PHE A 193 7.62 3.78 10.43
N MET A 194 8.93 4.04 10.36
CA MET A 194 9.74 3.66 9.19
C MET A 194 9.94 2.14 9.07
N GLY A 195 10.11 1.43 10.19
CA GLY A 195 10.46 0.01 10.19
C GLY A 195 9.31 -0.93 10.49
N LEU A 196 8.54 -0.67 11.56
CA LEU A 196 7.61 -1.66 12.12
C LEU A 196 6.41 -1.99 11.24
N PRO A 197 5.72 -1.05 10.57
CA PRO A 197 4.61 -1.41 9.70
C PRO A 197 5.00 -2.38 8.59
N PHE A 198 6.19 -2.19 8.00
CA PHE A 198 6.71 -3.13 7.02
C PHE A 198 7.02 -4.49 7.65
N ARG A 199 7.72 -4.52 8.79
CA ARG A 199 8.13 -5.75 9.45
C ARG A 199 6.94 -6.62 9.85
N THR A 200 5.90 -6.01 10.44
CA THR A 200 4.68 -6.72 10.86
C THR A 200 3.85 -7.20 9.68
N LEU A 201 3.72 -6.38 8.62
CA LEU A 201 3.03 -6.80 7.40
C LEU A 201 3.75 -7.99 6.74
N ALA A 202 5.07 -7.92 6.59
CA ALA A 202 5.83 -8.99 5.97
C ALA A 202 5.79 -10.29 6.80
N ALA A 203 5.76 -10.20 8.13
CA ALA A 203 5.55 -11.34 9.01
C ALA A 203 4.20 -12.01 8.77
N SER A 204 3.12 -11.23 8.65
CA SER A 204 1.77 -11.76 8.35
C SER A 204 1.68 -12.49 7.00
N MET A 205 2.56 -12.19 6.07
CA MET A 205 2.59 -12.84 4.75
C MET A 205 3.28 -14.22 4.78
N THR A 206 4.14 -14.46 5.77
CA THR A 206 4.86 -15.73 5.95
C THR A 206 4.14 -16.71 6.83
N ASP A 207 3.20 -16.23 7.66
CA ASP A 207 2.46 -17.01 8.63
C ASP A 207 1.21 -17.64 8.01
N LYS A 208 1.41 -18.68 7.19
CA LYS A 208 0.28 -19.36 6.52
C LYS A 208 -0.47 -20.34 7.40
N ASP A 209 0.11 -20.76 8.52
CA ASP A 209 -0.40 -21.89 9.32
C ASP A 209 -0.92 -21.51 10.72
N GLY A 210 -0.91 -20.25 11.13
CA GLY A 210 -1.67 -19.66 12.26
C GLY A 210 -1.74 -20.40 13.61
N MET A 211 -1.01 -21.49 13.81
CA MET A 211 -1.22 -22.42 14.93
C MET A 211 -0.02 -22.67 15.86
N GLU A 212 1.17 -22.18 15.55
CA GLU A 212 2.28 -22.34 16.49
C GLU A 212 2.48 -21.09 17.36
N HIS A 213 2.26 -21.23 18.64
CA HIS A 213 2.43 -20.18 19.67
C HIS A 213 3.86 -19.61 19.74
N ASP A 214 4.80 -20.22 19.03
CA ASP A 214 6.23 -19.84 18.95
C ASP A 214 6.69 -19.61 17.52
N SER A 215 5.79 -19.13 16.66
CA SER A 215 6.10 -18.83 15.27
C SER A 215 7.10 -17.67 15.15
N LYS A 216 7.88 -17.64 14.07
CA LYS A 216 8.75 -16.49 13.77
C LYS A 216 7.95 -15.19 13.73
N ALA A 217 6.68 -15.24 13.27
CA ALA A 217 5.78 -14.10 13.23
C ALA A 217 5.45 -13.57 14.63
N ASN A 218 5.15 -14.44 15.61
CA ASN A 218 4.88 -14.02 16.99
C ASN A 218 6.07 -13.28 17.59
N ARG A 219 7.30 -13.80 17.41
CA ARG A 219 8.52 -13.10 17.87
C ARG A 219 8.71 -11.73 17.23
N ILE A 220 8.30 -11.57 15.97
CA ILE A 220 8.33 -10.27 15.28
C ILE A 220 7.28 -9.31 15.88
N TYR A 221 6.09 -9.79 16.20
CA TYR A 221 5.07 -8.98 16.86
C TYR A 221 5.48 -8.57 18.28
N ASP A 222 6.05 -9.48 19.06
CA ASP A 222 6.57 -9.19 20.39
C ASP A 222 7.71 -8.16 20.33
N ASP A 223 8.62 -8.29 19.38
CA ASP A 223 9.67 -7.30 19.15
C ASP A 223 9.09 -5.94 18.73
N ALA A 224 8.08 -5.93 17.88
CA ALA A 224 7.41 -4.68 17.50
C ALA A 224 6.72 -3.99 18.69
N ILE A 225 6.10 -4.75 19.60
CA ILE A 225 5.54 -4.21 20.84
C ILE A 225 6.66 -3.63 21.70
N ASN A 226 7.77 -4.34 21.89
CA ASN A 226 8.93 -3.84 22.64
C ASN A 226 9.52 -2.54 22.07
N GLN A 227 9.44 -2.32 20.76
CA GLN A 227 9.91 -1.06 20.12
C GLN A 227 9.03 0.14 20.47
N ILE A 228 7.80 -0.08 20.95
CA ILE A 228 6.78 0.97 21.18
C ILE A 228 6.62 1.27 22.67
N THR A 229 6.88 0.29 23.55
CA THR A 229 6.73 0.40 25.01
C THR A 229 7.97 0.96 25.67
#